data_08a6c8efccc534f7cc0f6f769a6294a4
#
_entry.id   08a6c8efccc534f7cc0f6f769a6294a4
#
_cell.length_a   1.000
_cell.length_b   1.000
_cell.length_c   1.000
_cell.angle_alpha   90.00
_cell.angle_beta   90.00
_cell.angle_gamma   90.00
#
_symmetry.space_group_name_H-M   'P 1'
#
loop_
_entity.id
_entity.type
_entity.pdbx_description
1 polymer ?
#
loop_
_entity_poly.entity_id
_entity_poly.type
_entity_poly.pdbx_seq_one_letter_code
_entity_poly.pdbx_strand_id
1 'polypeptide(L)'
;LKYYDLIEISIKIYVQEGSQKGVLKQVLTLAKERKIQVQFVPKQKIEKVVSGAHQGVAAQVAAYQYAELDDLFAAAEAKDEMPFFIILDELEDPHNLGSIMRTADSVGAHGIIIPKRRSVGLTQTVAKASTGAMEYVPVVRVTNMVRTMEELQKRGLWIFGTDAKGSSDYRTMDVDMPLAIVIGSEGFGMSRLVREKCDFLVHLPMRGKVTSLNASVAASLLLYEVYRKRFPLEK
;
A
#
# COMPACT_ATOMS: atom_id res chain seq x y z
N LEU A 1 -9.98 -16.28 8.06
CA LEU A 1 -9.98 -16.14 9.54
C LEU A 1 -8.74 -16.72 10.24
N LYS A 2 -7.83 -17.41 9.53
CA LYS A 2 -6.61 -18.02 10.12
C LYS A 2 -5.33 -17.17 10.02
N TYR A 3 -5.31 -16.11 9.24
CA TYR A 3 -4.15 -15.21 9.11
C TYR A 3 -4.06 -14.13 10.20
N TYR A 4 -5.13 -13.90 10.96
CA TYR A 4 -5.18 -12.86 12.00
C TYR A 4 -4.58 -13.27 13.35
N ASP A 5 -4.25 -14.55 13.55
CA ASP A 5 -3.80 -15.08 14.85
C ASP A 5 -2.27 -15.12 15.02
N LEU A 6 -1.47 -14.68 14.05
CA LEU A 6 0.00 -14.81 14.09
C LEU A 6 0.77 -13.47 14.16
N ILE A 7 0.11 -12.33 14.11
CA ILE A 7 0.76 -11.05 14.38
C ILE A 7 0.48 -10.72 15.85
N GLU A 8 1.37 -11.09 16.74
CA GLU A 8 1.53 -10.45 18.05
C GLU A 8 1.95 -9.00 17.78
N ILE A 9 1.00 -8.15 17.39
CA ILE A 9 1.21 -6.71 17.35
C ILE A 9 1.43 -6.30 18.79
N SER A 10 2.70 -6.06 19.15
CA SER A 10 3.07 -5.54 20.46
C SER A 10 2.52 -4.12 20.58
N ILE A 11 1.22 -4.02 20.88
CA ILE A 11 0.53 -2.74 21.12
C ILE A 11 0.66 -2.45 22.60
N LYS A 12 1.17 -1.26 22.91
CA LYS A 12 1.18 -0.71 24.24
C LYS A 12 0.44 0.62 24.25
N ILE A 13 -0.61 0.71 25.06
CA ILE A 13 -1.42 1.93 25.16
C ILE A 13 -0.99 2.72 26.40
N TYR A 14 -0.63 3.98 26.20
CA TYR A 14 -0.38 4.94 27.26
C TYR A 14 -1.64 5.77 27.48
N VAL A 15 -2.13 5.82 28.70
CA VAL A 15 -3.32 6.59 29.11
C VAL A 15 -2.90 7.59 30.19
N GLN A 16 -3.35 8.83 30.06
CA GLN A 16 -3.09 9.87 31.06
C GLN A 16 -3.78 9.52 32.37
N GLU A 17 -3.02 9.61 33.47
CA GLU A 17 -3.54 9.45 34.82
C GLU A 17 -4.70 10.42 35.10
N GLY A 18 -5.75 9.94 35.79
CA GLY A 18 -6.92 10.74 36.11
C GLY A 18 -7.94 10.93 34.96
N SER A 19 -7.64 10.51 33.75
CA SER A 19 -8.56 10.60 32.60
C SER A 19 -9.27 9.27 32.37
N GLN A 20 -10.55 9.18 32.77
CA GLN A 20 -11.36 7.96 32.57
C GLN A 20 -12.74 8.23 31.98
N LYS A 21 -12.98 9.40 31.38
CA LYS A 21 -14.30 9.80 30.87
C LYS A 21 -14.41 9.69 29.33
N GLY A 22 -15.62 9.43 28.86
CA GLY A 22 -15.95 9.45 27.43
C GLY A 22 -15.28 8.36 26.62
N VAL A 23 -14.64 8.71 25.48
CA VAL A 23 -13.99 7.82 24.51
C VAL A 23 -12.89 6.96 25.16
N LEU A 24 -12.18 7.49 26.17
CA LEU A 24 -11.13 6.75 26.88
C LEU A 24 -11.66 5.48 27.57
N LYS A 25 -12.89 5.51 28.09
CA LYS A 25 -13.52 4.33 28.69
C LYS A 25 -13.74 3.23 27.65
N GLN A 26 -14.13 3.59 26.43
CA GLN A 26 -14.29 2.63 25.32
C GLN A 26 -12.94 2.03 24.92
N VAL A 27 -11.88 2.86 24.80
CA VAL A 27 -10.52 2.39 24.50
C VAL A 27 -10.03 1.40 25.56
N LEU A 28 -10.25 1.68 26.85
CA LEU A 28 -9.86 0.78 27.95
C LEU A 28 -10.63 -0.54 27.92
N THR A 29 -11.92 -0.51 27.59
CA THR A 29 -12.74 -1.73 27.45
C THR A 29 -12.23 -2.60 26.31
N LEU A 30 -12.01 -2.02 25.12
CA LEU A 30 -11.46 -2.73 23.95
C LEU A 30 -10.06 -3.27 24.21
N ALA A 31 -9.21 -2.48 24.89
CA ALA A 31 -7.86 -2.93 25.24
C ALA A 31 -7.90 -4.16 26.16
N LYS A 32 -8.81 -4.17 27.14
CA LYS A 32 -9.00 -5.31 28.04
C LYS A 32 -9.50 -6.56 27.29
N GLU A 33 -10.50 -6.41 26.42
CA GLU A 33 -11.04 -7.49 25.60
C GLU A 33 -9.98 -8.12 24.69
N ARG A 34 -9.10 -7.29 24.14
CA ARG A 34 -8.01 -7.71 23.25
C ARG A 34 -6.70 -8.02 23.95
N LYS A 35 -6.68 -8.05 25.29
CA LYS A 35 -5.49 -8.30 26.12
C LYS A 35 -4.31 -7.36 25.81
N ILE A 36 -4.58 -6.12 25.39
CA ILE A 36 -3.58 -5.12 25.07
C ILE A 36 -3.05 -4.50 26.36
N GLN A 37 -1.74 -4.36 26.49
CA GLN A 37 -1.11 -3.74 27.64
C GLN A 37 -1.43 -2.26 27.72
N VAL A 38 -2.05 -1.82 28.84
CA VAL A 38 -2.33 -0.41 29.13
C VAL A 38 -1.41 0.07 30.27
N GLN A 39 -0.76 1.21 30.06
CA GLN A 39 0.05 1.87 31.08
C GLN A 39 -0.50 3.27 31.36
N PHE A 40 -0.88 3.54 32.59
CA PHE A 40 -1.22 4.89 33.05
C PHE A 40 0.05 5.69 33.27
N VAL A 41 0.09 6.89 32.74
CA VAL A 41 1.30 7.75 32.76
C VAL A 41 0.94 9.22 32.94
N PRO A 42 1.84 10.05 33.50
CA PRO A 42 1.66 11.50 33.53
C PRO A 42 1.57 12.07 32.10
N LYS A 43 0.80 13.19 31.95
CA LYS A 43 0.60 13.87 30.65
C LYS A 43 1.90 14.16 29.92
N GLN A 44 2.92 14.62 30.64
CA GLN A 44 4.26 14.91 30.08
C GLN A 44 4.94 13.71 29.37
N LYS A 45 4.65 12.49 29.81
CA LYS A 45 5.20 11.29 29.17
C LYS A 45 4.52 11.01 27.83
N ILE A 46 3.23 11.30 27.69
CA ILE A 46 2.52 11.20 26.41
C ILE A 46 3.00 12.28 25.44
N GLU A 47 3.17 13.51 25.90
CA GLU A 47 3.66 14.64 25.11
C GLU A 47 5.08 14.43 24.54
N LYS A 48 5.91 13.62 25.21
CA LYS A 48 7.24 13.21 24.69
C LYS A 48 7.18 12.18 23.58
N VAL A 49 6.11 11.42 23.49
CA VAL A 49 5.97 10.29 22.57
C VAL A 49 5.13 10.69 21.33
N VAL A 50 4.21 11.63 21.49
CA VAL A 50 3.27 12.04 20.44
C VAL A 50 3.27 13.55 20.30
N SER A 51 3.52 14.03 19.07
CA SER A 51 3.34 15.44 18.71
C SER A 51 1.89 15.70 18.29
N GLY A 52 1.22 16.67 18.91
CA GLY A 52 -0.16 17.10 18.59
C GLY A 52 -1.21 16.77 19.65
N ALA A 53 -2.47 16.93 19.30
CA ALA A 53 -3.60 16.76 20.23
C ALA A 53 -3.87 15.25 20.47
N HIS A 54 -3.30 14.72 21.55
CA HIS A 54 -3.39 13.28 21.91
C HIS A 54 -4.61 12.92 22.77
N GLN A 55 -5.39 13.89 23.24
CA GLN A 55 -6.60 13.69 24.06
C GLN A 55 -6.44 12.73 25.26
N GLY A 56 -5.23 12.65 25.81
CA GLY A 56 -4.90 11.79 26.96
C GLY A 56 -4.61 10.33 26.64
N VAL A 57 -4.45 9.96 25.37
CA VAL A 57 -4.08 8.60 24.95
C VAL A 57 -3.04 8.61 23.85
N ALA A 58 -2.11 7.66 23.91
CA ALA A 58 -1.15 7.34 22.84
C ALA A 58 -0.99 5.83 22.74
N ALA A 59 -0.81 5.32 21.53
CA ALA A 59 -0.51 3.92 21.31
C ALA A 59 0.89 3.76 20.70
N GLN A 60 1.68 2.90 21.29
CA GLN A 60 2.93 2.41 20.70
C GLN A 60 2.60 1.09 20.01
N VAL A 61 2.66 1.09 18.69
CA VAL A 61 2.48 -0.11 17.87
C VAL A 61 3.84 -0.61 17.41
N ALA A 62 3.98 -1.91 17.17
CA ALA A 62 5.16 -2.45 16.51
C ALA A 62 5.38 -1.74 15.17
N ALA A 63 6.62 -1.64 14.74
CA ALA A 63 6.92 -1.18 13.39
C ALA A 63 6.19 -2.09 12.39
N TYR A 64 5.59 -1.49 11.37
CA TYR A 64 4.92 -2.26 10.31
C TYR A 64 5.88 -3.29 9.72
N GLN A 65 5.44 -4.52 9.63
CA GLN A 65 6.22 -5.59 9.02
C GLN A 65 6.04 -5.54 7.51
N TYR A 66 7.15 -5.67 6.80
CA TYR A 66 7.13 -5.88 5.37
C TYR A 66 6.94 -7.36 5.08
N ALA A 67 6.16 -7.65 4.07
CA ALA A 67 5.94 -8.99 3.56
C ALA A 67 7.14 -9.45 2.70
N GLU A 68 7.22 -10.75 2.47
CA GLU A 68 8.10 -11.34 1.47
C GLU A 68 7.37 -11.51 0.13
N LEU A 69 8.11 -11.70 -0.95
CA LEU A 69 7.49 -11.79 -2.28
C LEU A 69 6.51 -12.98 -2.39
N ASP A 70 6.82 -14.08 -1.73
CA ASP A 70 5.95 -15.26 -1.71
C ASP A 70 4.61 -15.04 -1.02
N ASP A 71 4.55 -14.11 -0.05
CA ASP A 71 3.30 -13.76 0.62
C ASP A 71 2.30 -13.13 -0.35
N LEU A 72 2.78 -12.37 -1.36
CA LEU A 72 1.92 -11.77 -2.38
C LEU A 72 1.28 -12.84 -3.28
N PHE A 73 2.05 -13.86 -3.64
CA PHE A 73 1.52 -14.98 -4.42
C PHE A 73 0.55 -15.82 -3.59
N ALA A 74 0.88 -16.08 -2.32
CA ALA A 74 0.00 -16.78 -1.41
C ALA A 74 -1.33 -16.03 -1.19
N ALA A 75 -1.30 -14.69 -1.20
CA ALA A 75 -2.52 -13.88 -1.11
C ALA A 75 -3.44 -14.04 -2.34
N ALA A 76 -2.87 -14.20 -3.54
CA ALA A 76 -3.63 -14.47 -4.76
C ALA A 76 -4.18 -15.91 -4.77
N GLU A 77 -3.34 -16.88 -4.41
CA GLU A 77 -3.73 -18.29 -4.33
C GLU A 77 -4.86 -18.53 -3.31
N ALA A 78 -4.79 -17.85 -2.15
CA ALA A 78 -5.83 -17.96 -1.12
C ALA A 78 -7.21 -17.47 -1.56
N LYS A 79 -7.28 -16.65 -2.62
CA LYS A 79 -8.51 -16.14 -3.22
C LYS A 79 -8.91 -16.89 -4.50
N ASP A 80 -8.08 -17.83 -4.97
CA ASP A 80 -8.22 -18.48 -6.27
C ASP A 80 -8.27 -17.46 -7.42
N GLU A 81 -7.42 -16.41 -7.33
CA GLU A 81 -7.37 -15.30 -8.27
C GLU A 81 -6.00 -15.22 -8.97
N MET A 82 -6.00 -14.74 -10.20
CA MET A 82 -4.74 -14.42 -10.90
C MET A 82 -3.99 -13.31 -10.19
N PRO A 83 -2.66 -13.46 -9.92
CA PRO A 83 -1.84 -12.43 -9.30
C PRO A 83 -2.03 -11.05 -9.92
N PHE A 84 -2.23 -10.06 -9.06
CA PHE A 84 -2.33 -8.65 -9.41
C PHE A 84 -1.52 -7.82 -8.42
N PHE A 85 -0.33 -7.35 -8.84
CA PHE A 85 0.59 -6.61 -8.01
C PHE A 85 0.77 -5.18 -8.50
N ILE A 86 1.26 -4.33 -7.61
CA ILE A 86 1.59 -2.93 -7.90
C ILE A 86 3.06 -2.73 -7.57
N ILE A 87 3.81 -2.19 -8.50
CA ILE A 87 5.21 -1.82 -8.33
C ILE A 87 5.29 -0.29 -8.28
N LEU A 88 5.87 0.27 -7.24
CA LEU A 88 6.07 1.70 -7.11
C LEU A 88 7.56 2.01 -7.27
N ASP A 89 7.92 2.72 -8.33
CA ASP A 89 9.29 3.06 -8.63
C ASP A 89 9.59 4.49 -8.19
N GLU A 90 10.45 4.62 -7.15
CA GLU A 90 10.92 5.90 -6.59
C GLU A 90 9.81 6.85 -6.12
N LEU A 91 8.72 6.32 -5.54
CA LEU A 91 7.64 7.13 -4.98
C LEU A 91 8.00 7.56 -3.55
N GLU A 92 8.18 8.87 -3.32
CA GLU A 92 8.67 9.42 -2.04
C GLU A 92 7.57 10.05 -1.18
N ASP A 93 6.43 10.43 -1.75
CA ASP A 93 5.34 11.04 -1.00
C ASP A 93 4.50 10.00 -0.22
N PRO A 94 4.45 10.10 1.13
CA PRO A 94 3.66 9.20 1.96
C PRO A 94 2.15 9.28 1.71
N HIS A 95 1.64 10.42 1.26
CA HIS A 95 0.22 10.58 0.94
C HIS A 95 -0.15 9.80 -0.32
N ASN A 96 0.74 9.80 -1.32
CA ASN A 96 0.55 9.01 -2.53
C ASN A 96 0.58 7.51 -2.22
N LEU A 97 1.57 7.05 -1.45
CA LEU A 97 1.62 5.63 -1.05
C LEU A 97 0.35 5.22 -0.32
N GLY A 98 -0.09 6.01 0.68
CA GLY A 98 -1.32 5.72 1.41
C GLY A 98 -2.57 5.69 0.54
N SER A 99 -2.69 6.61 -0.42
CA SER A 99 -3.79 6.66 -1.38
C SER A 99 -3.78 5.46 -2.34
N ILE A 100 -2.59 5.08 -2.82
CA ILE A 100 -2.43 3.90 -3.67
C ILE A 100 -2.78 2.62 -2.90
N MET A 101 -2.35 2.48 -1.65
CA MET A 101 -2.72 1.35 -0.79
C MET A 101 -4.23 1.24 -0.62
N ARG A 102 -4.91 2.37 -0.39
CA ARG A 102 -6.37 2.40 -0.29
C ARG A 102 -7.04 1.95 -1.58
N THR A 103 -6.54 2.38 -2.73
CA THR A 103 -7.05 1.93 -4.04
C THR A 103 -6.74 0.45 -4.25
N ALA A 104 -5.53 -0.01 -3.91
CA ALA A 104 -5.12 -1.41 -4.02
C ALA A 104 -6.06 -2.35 -3.25
N ASP A 105 -6.41 -1.99 -2.01
CA ASP A 105 -7.39 -2.70 -1.20
C ASP A 105 -8.76 -2.71 -1.89
N SER A 106 -9.22 -1.55 -2.37
CA SER A 106 -10.54 -1.41 -2.99
C SER A 106 -10.72 -2.23 -4.27
N VAL A 107 -9.66 -2.47 -5.04
CA VAL A 107 -9.70 -3.26 -6.28
C VAL A 107 -9.24 -4.71 -6.09
N GLY A 108 -8.91 -5.10 -4.86
CA GLY A 108 -8.48 -6.45 -4.54
C GLY A 108 -7.07 -6.80 -5.02
N ALA A 109 -6.17 -5.82 -5.19
CA ALA A 109 -4.77 -6.11 -5.52
C ALA A 109 -4.10 -6.92 -4.40
N HIS A 110 -3.24 -7.87 -4.77
CA HIS A 110 -2.67 -8.84 -3.84
C HIS A 110 -1.41 -8.36 -3.13
N GLY A 111 -0.87 -7.19 -3.52
CA GLY A 111 0.22 -6.55 -2.81
C GLY A 111 0.94 -5.48 -3.59
N ILE A 112 1.82 -4.78 -2.85
CA ILE A 112 2.60 -3.65 -3.37
C ILE A 112 4.08 -3.95 -3.17
N ILE A 113 4.90 -3.60 -4.16
CA ILE A 113 6.36 -3.76 -4.15
C ILE A 113 6.99 -2.38 -4.22
N ILE A 114 7.85 -2.06 -3.25
CA ILE A 114 8.57 -0.78 -3.17
C ILE A 114 10.08 -0.98 -3.05
N PRO A 115 10.92 -0.06 -3.54
CA PRO A 115 12.36 -0.15 -3.33
C PRO A 115 12.75 0.24 -1.89
N LYS A 116 13.89 -0.28 -1.41
CA LYS A 116 14.45 0.08 -0.08
C LYS A 116 15.02 1.50 -0.04
N ARG A 117 15.38 2.06 -1.19
CA ARG A 117 15.97 3.39 -1.32
C ARG A 117 15.14 4.23 -2.28
N ARG A 118 15.17 5.57 -2.10
CA ARG A 118 14.41 6.52 -2.92
C ARG A 118 12.91 6.20 -2.97
N SER A 119 12.36 5.80 -1.84
CA SER A 119 10.95 5.50 -1.70
C SER A 119 10.53 5.70 -0.26
N VAL A 120 9.31 6.17 -0.08
CA VAL A 120 8.69 6.20 1.23
C VAL A 120 8.41 4.78 1.71
N GLY A 121 8.72 4.53 2.98
CA GLY A 121 8.35 3.27 3.66
C GLY A 121 7.01 3.40 4.39
N LEU A 122 6.61 2.31 5.04
CA LEU A 122 5.42 2.28 5.88
C LEU A 122 5.64 3.12 7.14
N THR A 123 5.04 4.30 7.16
CA THR A 123 5.15 5.29 8.23
C THR A 123 3.79 5.59 8.83
N GLN A 124 3.76 6.31 9.96
CA GLN A 124 2.50 6.77 10.55
C GLN A 124 1.68 7.66 9.61
N THR A 125 2.34 8.45 8.76
CA THR A 125 1.67 9.27 7.74
C THR A 125 0.99 8.40 6.70
N VAL A 126 1.67 7.34 6.21
CA VAL A 126 1.10 6.35 5.29
C VAL A 126 -0.08 5.64 5.93
N ALA A 127 0.03 5.23 7.21
CA ALA A 127 -1.06 4.59 7.94
C ALA A 127 -2.32 5.47 7.99
N LYS A 128 -2.15 6.77 8.29
CA LYS A 128 -3.26 7.72 8.28
C LYS A 128 -3.85 7.92 6.89
N ALA A 129 -3.01 8.07 5.86
CA ALA A 129 -3.45 8.30 4.50
C ALA A 129 -4.14 7.07 3.89
N SER A 130 -3.72 5.85 4.26
CA SER A 130 -4.31 4.60 3.78
C SER A 130 -5.66 4.27 4.42
N THR A 131 -6.07 4.98 5.49
CA THR A 131 -7.35 4.76 6.20
C THR A 131 -7.61 3.30 6.59
N GLY A 132 -6.55 2.58 6.98
CA GLY A 132 -6.61 1.18 7.40
C GLY A 132 -6.22 0.16 6.33
N ALA A 133 -6.13 0.53 5.04
CA ALA A 133 -5.75 -0.40 3.97
C ALA A 133 -4.34 -1.01 4.17
N MET A 134 -3.47 -0.34 4.94
CA MET A 134 -2.16 -0.86 5.29
C MET A 134 -2.19 -2.17 6.08
N GLU A 135 -3.29 -2.49 6.75
CA GLU A 135 -3.48 -3.73 7.50
C GLU A 135 -3.87 -4.92 6.58
N TYR A 136 -4.32 -4.64 5.36
CA TYR A 136 -4.89 -5.63 4.45
C TYR A 136 -4.05 -5.86 3.19
N VAL A 137 -3.29 -4.84 2.77
CA VAL A 137 -2.47 -4.91 1.55
C VAL A 137 -1.01 -5.17 1.93
N PRO A 138 -0.47 -6.36 1.69
CA PRO A 138 0.91 -6.67 2.00
C PRO A 138 1.87 -5.83 1.15
N VAL A 139 2.95 -5.35 1.77
CA VAL A 139 3.97 -4.53 1.11
C VAL A 139 5.31 -5.22 1.20
N VAL A 140 5.92 -5.48 0.05
CA VAL A 140 7.27 -6.04 -0.08
C VAL A 140 8.28 -4.93 -0.32
N ARG A 141 9.42 -5.01 0.34
CA ARG A 141 10.47 -4.00 0.24
C ARG A 141 11.74 -4.60 -0.35
N VAL A 142 12.07 -4.23 -1.60
CA VAL A 142 13.13 -4.86 -2.38
C VAL A 142 14.39 -4.00 -2.51
N THR A 143 15.54 -4.64 -2.60
CA THR A 143 16.83 -3.95 -2.78
C THR A 143 17.11 -3.61 -4.24
N ASN A 144 16.65 -4.48 -5.18
CA ASN A 144 16.87 -4.32 -6.62
C ASN A 144 15.55 -4.59 -7.36
N MET A 145 14.91 -3.52 -7.81
CA MET A 145 13.62 -3.58 -8.48
C MET A 145 13.69 -4.37 -9.79
N VAL A 146 14.72 -4.14 -10.60
CA VAL A 146 14.87 -4.83 -11.89
C VAL A 146 14.99 -6.34 -11.72
N ARG A 147 15.80 -6.79 -10.74
CA ARG A 147 15.92 -8.22 -10.43
C ARG A 147 14.60 -8.80 -9.93
N THR A 148 13.85 -8.05 -9.14
CA THR A 148 12.52 -8.47 -8.67
C THR A 148 11.55 -8.59 -9.84
N MET A 149 11.55 -7.65 -10.78
CA MET A 149 10.72 -7.73 -11.99
C MET A 149 11.06 -8.97 -12.81
N GLU A 150 12.36 -9.28 -12.98
CA GLU A 150 12.80 -10.51 -13.65
C GLU A 150 12.31 -11.79 -12.96
N GLU A 151 12.28 -11.78 -11.63
CA GLU A 151 11.75 -12.89 -10.86
C GLU A 151 10.24 -13.04 -11.07
N LEU A 152 9.48 -11.94 -11.03
CA LEU A 152 8.05 -11.92 -11.32
C LEU A 152 7.74 -12.45 -12.73
N GLN A 153 8.50 -12.00 -13.74
CA GLN A 153 8.35 -12.48 -15.12
C GLN A 153 8.63 -13.98 -15.26
N LYS A 154 9.66 -14.49 -14.59
CA LYS A 154 9.96 -15.94 -14.54
C LYS A 154 8.83 -16.74 -13.88
N ARG A 155 8.08 -16.12 -12.97
CA ARG A 155 6.90 -16.69 -12.32
C ARG A 155 5.59 -16.48 -13.10
N GLY A 156 5.68 -15.98 -14.32
CA GLY A 156 4.57 -15.86 -15.27
C GLY A 156 3.78 -14.56 -15.20
N LEU A 157 4.27 -13.52 -14.50
CA LEU A 157 3.63 -12.22 -14.50
C LEU A 157 4.05 -11.37 -15.70
N TRP A 158 3.10 -10.66 -16.27
CA TRP A 158 3.32 -9.63 -17.25
C TRP A 158 3.38 -8.25 -16.59
N ILE A 159 4.33 -7.42 -16.99
CA ILE A 159 4.58 -6.14 -16.33
C ILE A 159 4.22 -4.98 -17.25
N PHE A 160 3.24 -4.19 -16.84
CA PHE A 160 2.76 -2.99 -17.50
C PHE A 160 3.38 -1.75 -16.86
N GLY A 161 4.22 -1.05 -17.58
CA GLY A 161 4.80 0.22 -17.12
C GLY A 161 3.96 1.41 -17.58
N THR A 162 3.85 2.42 -16.72
CA THR A 162 3.13 3.67 -17.02
C THR A 162 4.11 4.72 -17.54
N ASP A 163 3.92 5.15 -18.78
CA ASP A 163 4.76 6.14 -19.42
C ASP A 163 3.91 7.09 -20.25
N ALA A 164 4.09 8.42 -20.09
CA ALA A 164 3.36 9.41 -20.90
C ALA A 164 3.57 9.27 -22.41
N LYS A 165 4.69 8.63 -22.80
CA LYS A 165 5.04 8.28 -24.19
C LYS A 165 4.81 6.80 -24.48
N GLY A 166 4.03 6.10 -23.66
CA GLY A 166 3.70 4.69 -23.83
C GLY A 166 3.06 4.44 -25.19
N SER A 167 3.36 3.28 -25.78
CA SER A 167 2.90 2.91 -27.12
C SER A 167 1.40 2.62 -27.18
N SER A 168 0.79 2.23 -26.06
CA SER A 168 -0.59 1.77 -26.01
C SER A 168 -1.44 2.58 -25.03
N ASP A 169 -2.69 2.82 -25.37
CA ASP A 169 -3.68 3.38 -24.45
C ASP A 169 -3.96 2.37 -23.34
N TYR A 170 -3.97 2.79 -22.07
CA TYR A 170 -4.20 1.92 -20.93
C TYR A 170 -5.48 1.08 -21.04
N ARG A 171 -6.49 1.59 -21.74
CA ARG A 171 -7.76 0.91 -21.98
C ARG A 171 -7.63 -0.33 -22.87
N THR A 172 -6.50 -0.48 -23.56
CA THR A 172 -6.22 -1.66 -24.41
C THR A 172 -5.46 -2.77 -23.67
N MET A 173 -5.08 -2.57 -22.40
CA MET A 173 -4.41 -3.61 -21.62
C MET A 173 -5.21 -4.91 -21.61
N ASP A 174 -4.54 -6.01 -21.91
CA ASP A 174 -5.06 -7.33 -21.60
C ASP A 174 -4.80 -7.61 -20.11
N VAL A 175 -5.81 -7.97 -19.37
CA VAL A 175 -5.76 -8.18 -17.92
C VAL A 175 -6.16 -9.60 -17.51
N ASP A 176 -6.47 -10.45 -18.50
CA ASP A 176 -6.82 -11.86 -18.28
C ASP A 176 -5.57 -12.74 -18.15
N MET A 177 -4.65 -12.26 -17.33
CA MET A 177 -3.36 -12.88 -17.04
C MET A 177 -2.81 -12.40 -15.70
N PRO A 178 -1.87 -13.13 -15.06
CA PRO A 178 -1.11 -12.61 -13.93
C PRO A 178 -0.34 -11.36 -14.33
N LEU A 179 -0.50 -10.26 -13.60
CA LEU A 179 0.11 -8.98 -13.99
C LEU A 179 0.58 -8.13 -12.82
N ALA A 180 1.52 -7.24 -13.13
CA ALA A 180 1.92 -6.15 -12.26
C ALA A 180 1.87 -4.82 -13.01
N ILE A 181 1.41 -3.75 -12.33
CA ILE A 181 1.42 -2.40 -12.86
C ILE A 181 2.51 -1.59 -12.17
N VAL A 182 3.38 -0.98 -12.95
CA VAL A 182 4.46 -0.11 -12.46
C VAL A 182 4.00 1.34 -12.52
N ILE A 183 4.03 2.01 -11.38
CA ILE A 183 3.79 3.44 -11.25
C ILE A 183 5.12 4.11 -10.90
N GLY A 184 5.54 5.05 -11.73
CA GLY A 184 6.75 5.85 -11.50
C GLY A 184 6.51 7.05 -10.60
N SER A 185 7.59 7.75 -10.27
CA SER A 185 7.55 8.96 -9.45
C SER A 185 6.94 10.16 -10.18
N GLU A 186 6.47 11.14 -9.39
CA GLU A 186 5.97 12.40 -9.93
C GLU A 186 7.09 13.21 -10.58
N GLY A 187 6.88 13.62 -11.81
CA GLY A 187 7.81 14.45 -12.58
C GLY A 187 8.87 13.68 -13.36
N PHE A 188 9.44 12.59 -12.83
CA PHE A 188 10.46 11.79 -13.52
C PHE A 188 9.90 10.51 -14.14
N GLY A 189 8.74 10.04 -13.70
CA GLY A 189 8.16 8.77 -14.14
C GLY A 189 8.97 7.57 -13.61
N MET A 190 9.02 6.51 -14.38
CA MET A 190 9.82 5.31 -14.07
C MET A 190 11.30 5.54 -14.35
N SER A 191 12.18 4.98 -13.53
CA SER A 191 13.61 4.92 -13.82
C SER A 191 13.87 4.14 -15.12
N ARG A 192 14.95 4.52 -15.83
CA ARG A 192 15.24 3.95 -17.16
C ARG A 192 15.27 2.42 -17.16
N LEU A 193 15.96 1.80 -16.22
CA LEU A 193 16.10 0.35 -16.16
C LEU A 193 14.79 -0.37 -15.84
N VAL A 194 13.95 0.21 -14.98
CA VAL A 194 12.61 -0.30 -14.68
C VAL A 194 11.73 -0.21 -15.92
N ARG A 195 11.76 0.92 -16.62
CA ARG A 195 11.02 1.13 -17.86
C ARG A 195 11.42 0.11 -18.96
N GLU A 196 12.73 -0.11 -19.16
CA GLU A 196 13.25 -1.07 -20.14
C GLU A 196 12.86 -2.53 -19.81
N LYS A 197 12.52 -2.81 -18.55
CA LYS A 197 12.16 -4.14 -18.06
C LYS A 197 10.66 -4.43 -18.15
N CYS A 198 9.82 -3.44 -18.38
CA CYS A 198 8.40 -3.65 -18.59
C CYS A 198 8.14 -4.37 -19.90
N ASP A 199 7.20 -5.32 -19.90
CA ASP A 199 6.76 -6.04 -21.11
C ASP A 199 5.93 -5.13 -22.00
N PHE A 200 5.14 -4.25 -21.40
CA PHE A 200 4.26 -3.29 -22.07
C PHE A 200 4.41 -1.90 -21.47
N LEU A 201 4.32 -0.88 -22.31
CA LEU A 201 4.24 0.52 -21.88
C LEU A 201 2.90 1.09 -22.28
N VAL A 202 2.16 1.56 -21.29
CA VAL A 202 0.83 2.16 -21.47
C VAL A 202 0.81 3.62 -21.02
N HIS A 203 -0.05 4.40 -21.66
CA HIS A 203 -0.27 5.79 -21.30
C HIS A 203 -1.73 6.08 -20.95
N LEU A 204 -1.92 7.08 -20.11
CA LEU A 204 -3.22 7.71 -19.87
C LEU A 204 -3.38 8.86 -20.87
N PRO A 205 -4.40 8.84 -21.75
CA PRO A 205 -4.56 9.89 -22.73
C PRO A 205 -4.93 11.22 -22.07
N MET A 206 -4.17 12.26 -22.40
CA MET A 206 -4.36 13.61 -21.87
C MET A 206 -4.86 14.54 -22.97
N ARG A 207 -5.92 15.32 -22.71
CA ARG A 207 -6.48 16.31 -23.64
C ARG A 207 -6.19 17.75 -23.25
N GLY A 208 -5.67 17.95 -22.07
CA GLY A 208 -5.35 19.27 -21.51
C GLY A 208 -3.93 19.73 -21.82
N LYS A 209 -3.54 20.86 -21.23
CA LYS A 209 -2.17 21.41 -21.34
C LYS A 209 -1.20 20.77 -20.35
N VAL A 210 -1.71 20.20 -19.26
CA VAL A 210 -0.93 19.47 -18.26
C VAL A 210 -0.60 18.09 -18.80
N THR A 211 0.65 17.66 -18.68
CA THR A 211 1.18 16.45 -19.33
C THR A 211 1.19 15.22 -18.45
N SER A 212 0.87 15.34 -17.16
CA SER A 212 0.87 14.24 -16.20
C SER A 212 -0.23 14.41 -15.15
N LEU A 213 -0.64 13.31 -14.54
CA LEU A 213 -1.49 13.26 -13.36
C LEU A 213 -0.62 13.05 -12.11
N ASN A 214 -1.18 13.36 -10.95
CA ASN A 214 -0.62 12.90 -9.67
C ASN A 214 -0.49 11.37 -9.69
N ALA A 215 0.58 10.83 -9.10
CA ALA A 215 0.90 9.40 -9.16
C ALA A 215 -0.21 8.51 -8.60
N SER A 216 -0.85 8.90 -7.49
CA SER A 216 -1.95 8.12 -6.91
C SER A 216 -3.22 8.17 -7.76
N VAL A 217 -3.47 9.28 -8.46
CA VAL A 217 -4.60 9.39 -9.40
C VAL A 217 -4.37 8.52 -10.62
N ALA A 218 -3.16 8.58 -11.22
CA ALA A 218 -2.79 7.72 -12.34
C ALA A 218 -2.89 6.23 -11.96
N ALA A 219 -2.36 5.86 -10.80
CA ALA A 219 -2.50 4.52 -10.25
C ALA A 219 -3.97 4.10 -10.14
N SER A 220 -4.82 4.94 -9.55
CA SER A 220 -6.24 4.62 -9.37
C SER A 220 -6.97 4.32 -10.68
N LEU A 221 -6.70 5.09 -11.73
CA LEU A 221 -7.31 4.86 -13.05
C LEU A 221 -6.90 3.50 -13.64
N LEU A 222 -5.61 3.16 -13.54
CA LEU A 222 -5.08 1.90 -14.07
C LEU A 222 -5.57 0.69 -13.26
N LEU A 223 -5.56 0.78 -11.94
CA LEU A 223 -6.01 -0.29 -11.05
C LEU A 223 -7.51 -0.56 -11.23
N TYR A 224 -8.33 0.48 -11.37
CA TYR A 224 -9.76 0.33 -11.65
C TYR A 224 -10.03 -0.17 -13.07
N GLU A 225 -9.15 0.08 -14.05
CA GLU A 225 -9.28 -0.52 -15.37
C GLU A 225 -9.07 -2.04 -15.32
N VAL A 226 -8.08 -2.52 -14.53
CA VAL A 226 -7.91 -3.95 -14.27
C VAL A 226 -9.15 -4.52 -13.58
N TYR A 227 -9.62 -3.88 -12.52
CA TYR A 227 -10.82 -4.29 -11.79
C TYR A 227 -12.02 -4.38 -12.71
N ARG A 228 -12.31 -3.32 -13.48
CA ARG A 228 -13.43 -3.26 -14.41
C ARG A 228 -13.45 -4.40 -15.43
N LYS A 229 -12.28 -4.79 -15.93
CA LYS A 229 -12.15 -5.86 -16.91
C LYS A 229 -12.23 -7.25 -16.30
N ARG A 230 -11.63 -7.46 -15.12
CA ARG A 230 -11.71 -8.76 -14.42
C ARG A 230 -13.06 -9.02 -13.79
N PHE A 231 -13.77 -7.97 -13.38
CA PHE A 231 -15.09 -8.05 -12.74
C PHE A 231 -16.11 -7.22 -13.53
N PRO A 232 -16.47 -7.64 -14.76
CA PRO A 232 -17.47 -6.94 -15.55
C PRO A 232 -18.84 -7.00 -14.88
N LEU A 233 -19.67 -5.96 -15.14
CA LEU A 233 -21.07 -6.01 -14.69
C LEU A 233 -21.76 -7.21 -15.32
N GLU A 234 -22.46 -7.99 -14.49
CA GLU A 234 -23.38 -9.00 -14.99
C GLU A 234 -24.46 -8.33 -15.84
N LYS A 235 -24.69 -8.88 -17.04
CA LYS A 235 -25.71 -8.38 -17.97
C LYS A 235 -27.08 -8.85 -17.58
#